data_8ebbd4849bf23638c21635289443debc
#
_entry.id   8ebbd4849bf23638c21635289443debc
#
_cell.length_a   1.000
_cell.length_b   1.000
_cell.length_c   1.000
_cell.angle_alpha   90.00
_cell.angle_beta   90.00
_cell.angle_gamma   90.00
#
_symmetry.space_group_name_H-M   'P 1'
#
loop_
_entity.id
_entity.type
_entity.pdbx_description
1 polymer ?
#
loop_
_entity_poly.entity_id
_entity_poly.type
_entity_poly.pdbx_seq_one_letter_code
_entity_poly.pdbx_strand_id
1 'polypeptide(L)'
;KILTSYAESGSPFLCFKDTANRANPNSHVGHIRSSNLCTEIFQNTEPNHYMIKLYYGSDENDYITVEETEDVLLADGTTKKGNKITSLDVVDGTPFSFNGNLPIYCVEKHKVDGKTAVCNLASVNLSKINTKEDFERVVPIAIRMLDNVIDLNYYPLKKVKDTNLKSRSIGLGVMGEAQMLAENKIMFGSREHFKWIDKIMEQFSYNAIKSSMELAKEKGSYPDFSGSKWSNGIFPQDHANEDVLELTDSNLDDDMHEKWTELREKVKKDGIRNGYLMAIAPTSSISILVGTTQAIEPVYKKKWFEENLSGLIPVVVPNLSTETYQYYVSAYDVDQLDIIRAAAIRQKWIDQGQSTNIFINPEVTSGKRLNDIYMMAWRLGNKSTYYLRSRSPENKTDVEDRSMECSGCQ
;
A
#
# COMPACT_ATOMS: atom_id res chain seq x y z
N LYS A 1 23.23 -6.92 -8.41
CA LYS A 1 23.14 -7.42 -7.03
C LYS A 1 21.67 -7.56 -6.56
N ILE A 2 20.84 -6.48 -6.62
CA ILE A 2 19.43 -6.56 -6.17
C ILE A 2 18.66 -7.62 -6.97
N LEU A 3 18.69 -7.57 -8.31
CA LEU A 3 17.99 -8.54 -9.15
C LEU A 3 18.55 -9.98 -9.00
N THR A 4 19.84 -10.14 -8.70
CA THR A 4 20.43 -11.43 -8.39
C THR A 4 19.85 -12.01 -7.09
N SER A 5 19.84 -11.21 -6.02
CA SER A 5 19.21 -11.62 -4.75
C SER A 5 17.73 -11.94 -4.92
N TYR A 6 17.02 -11.15 -5.73
CA TYR A 6 15.63 -11.41 -6.05
C TYR A 6 15.41 -12.75 -6.74
N ALA A 7 16.23 -13.07 -7.74
CA ALA A 7 16.16 -14.34 -8.47
C ALA A 7 16.49 -15.55 -7.58
N GLU A 8 17.40 -15.38 -6.62
CA GLU A 8 17.87 -16.47 -5.73
C GLU A 8 16.93 -16.72 -4.54
N SER A 9 16.31 -15.68 -3.99
CA SER A 9 15.55 -15.76 -2.73
C SER A 9 14.12 -15.24 -2.81
N GLY A 10 13.67 -14.66 -3.95
CA GLY A 10 12.39 -13.97 -4.09
C GLY A 10 12.31 -12.62 -3.36
N SER A 11 13.39 -12.16 -2.74
CA SER A 11 13.49 -10.92 -1.95
C SER A 11 14.83 -10.20 -2.22
N PRO A 12 14.98 -8.90 -1.87
CA PRO A 12 14.07 -8.01 -1.16
C PRO A 12 12.91 -7.51 -2.02
N PHE A 13 11.80 -7.10 -1.40
CA PHE A 13 10.71 -6.44 -2.12
C PHE A 13 11.12 -5.02 -2.51
N LEU A 14 10.66 -4.54 -3.66
CA LEU A 14 10.97 -3.20 -4.12
C LEU A 14 9.81 -2.24 -3.83
N CYS A 15 10.13 -1.13 -3.15
CA CYS A 15 9.23 -0.03 -2.94
C CYS A 15 9.80 1.23 -3.62
N PHE A 16 9.01 1.83 -4.49
CA PHE A 16 9.39 3.04 -5.23
C PHE A 16 9.00 4.26 -4.40
N LYS A 17 9.94 4.70 -3.55
CA LYS A 17 9.73 5.72 -2.54
C LYS A 17 9.35 7.08 -3.13
N ASP A 18 9.90 7.45 -4.26
CA ASP A 18 9.59 8.68 -4.99
C ASP A 18 8.14 8.69 -5.47
N THR A 19 7.68 7.60 -6.09
CA THR A 19 6.29 7.42 -6.51
C THR A 19 5.33 7.47 -5.32
N ALA A 20 5.66 6.73 -4.26
CA ALA A 20 4.84 6.69 -3.05
C ALA A 20 4.67 8.08 -2.41
N ASN A 21 5.76 8.85 -2.28
CA ASN A 21 5.70 10.17 -1.64
C ASN A 21 5.10 11.24 -2.55
N ARG A 22 5.32 11.18 -3.87
CA ARG A 22 4.65 12.07 -4.82
C ARG A 22 3.13 11.95 -4.73
N ALA A 23 2.60 10.74 -4.58
CA ALA A 23 1.18 10.46 -4.47
C ALA A 23 0.65 10.44 -3.02
N ASN A 24 1.49 10.67 -2.01
CA ASN A 24 1.11 10.63 -0.60
C ASN A 24 0.04 11.69 -0.29
N PRO A 25 -1.17 11.30 0.13
CA PRO A 25 -2.23 12.26 0.42
C PRO A 25 -1.95 13.11 1.67
N ASN A 26 -1.08 12.65 2.56
CA ASN A 26 -0.73 13.28 3.82
C ASN A 26 0.73 13.78 3.87
N SER A 27 1.26 14.25 2.74
CA SER A 27 2.64 14.75 2.63
C SER A 27 2.93 15.99 3.48
N HIS A 28 1.91 16.73 3.89
CA HIS A 28 2.02 17.93 4.75
C HIS A 28 2.39 17.59 6.21
N VAL A 29 2.17 16.35 6.67
CA VAL A 29 2.44 15.94 8.06
C VAL A 29 3.46 14.80 8.16
N GLY A 30 4.15 14.44 7.09
CA GLY A 30 5.19 13.43 7.14
C GLY A 30 5.53 12.78 5.80
N HIS A 31 6.37 11.77 5.88
CA HIS A 31 6.85 11.01 4.73
C HIS A 31 6.58 9.52 4.88
N ILE A 32 6.31 8.87 3.77
CA ILE A 32 6.30 7.42 3.66
C ILE A 32 7.75 6.95 3.59
N ARG A 33 8.21 6.25 4.63
CA ARG A 33 9.60 5.77 4.75
C ARG A 33 9.76 4.30 4.36
N SER A 34 8.71 3.51 4.59
CA SER A 34 8.64 2.08 4.29
C SER A 34 7.20 1.65 4.04
N SER A 35 7.02 0.40 3.63
CA SER A 35 5.75 -0.28 3.53
C SER A 35 5.66 -1.41 4.57
N ASN A 36 4.52 -2.10 4.65
CA ASN A 36 4.36 -3.33 5.43
C ASN A 36 5.02 -4.53 4.71
N LEU A 37 4.94 -5.72 5.32
CA LEU A 37 5.50 -6.95 4.76
C LEU A 37 5.00 -7.25 3.34
N CYS A 38 3.71 -7.09 3.11
CA CYS A 38 3.10 -7.43 1.81
C CYS A 38 3.09 -6.26 0.81
N THR A 39 3.70 -5.13 1.15
CA THR A 39 3.97 -3.96 0.28
C THR A 39 2.75 -3.23 -0.27
N GLU A 40 1.57 -3.36 0.36
CA GLU A 40 0.36 -2.61 -0.02
C GLU A 40 0.12 -1.37 0.85
N ILE A 41 0.64 -1.31 2.08
CA ILE A 41 0.42 -0.19 3.00
C ILE A 41 1.49 0.89 2.81
N PHE A 42 1.06 2.07 2.41
CA PHE A 42 1.92 3.24 2.21
C PHE A 42 1.38 4.41 3.03
N GLN A 43 1.87 4.51 4.28
CA GLN A 43 1.46 5.51 5.25
C GLN A 43 2.69 6.23 5.82
N ASN A 44 2.50 7.45 6.33
CA ASN A 44 3.55 8.18 7.00
C ASN A 44 4.06 7.42 8.22
N THR A 45 5.37 7.24 8.29
CA THR A 45 6.06 6.67 9.44
C THR A 45 7.20 7.59 9.86
N GLU A 46 7.52 7.59 11.16
CA GLU A 46 8.56 8.43 11.72
C GLU A 46 9.32 7.65 12.81
N PRO A 47 10.67 7.66 12.79
CA PRO A 47 11.43 7.04 13.87
C PRO A 47 11.21 7.80 15.19
N ASN A 48 11.45 7.12 16.31
CA ASN A 48 11.57 7.83 17.56
C ASN A 48 12.76 8.81 17.47
N HIS A 49 12.62 9.97 18.06
CA HIS A 49 13.69 10.95 18.16
C HIS A 49 13.81 11.45 19.61
N TYR A 50 14.82 12.25 19.87
CA TYR A 50 15.02 12.83 21.18
C TYR A 50 14.96 14.35 21.09
N MET A 51 14.15 14.94 21.96
CA MET A 51 14.17 16.37 22.21
C MET A 51 15.05 16.62 23.44
N ILE A 52 15.94 17.55 23.31
CA ILE A 52 16.89 17.91 24.35
C ILE A 52 16.55 19.33 24.82
N LYS A 53 16.26 19.46 26.11
CA LYS A 53 16.13 20.76 26.76
C LYS A 53 17.48 21.16 27.32
N LEU A 54 17.94 22.33 26.93
CA LEU A 54 19.19 22.94 27.38
C LEU A 54 18.84 24.12 28.29
N TYR A 55 19.05 23.96 29.59
CA TYR A 55 18.74 25.01 30.57
C TYR A 55 19.91 25.96 30.69
N TYR A 56 19.68 27.26 30.47
CA TYR A 56 20.68 28.33 30.50
C TYR A 56 20.51 29.29 31.67
N GLY A 57 19.50 29.11 32.50
CA GLY A 57 19.20 29.90 33.69
C GLY A 57 18.84 29.03 34.88
N SER A 58 18.54 29.68 36.02
CA SER A 58 18.10 29.05 37.26
C SER A 58 16.58 28.85 37.35
N ASP A 59 15.82 29.42 36.40
CA ASP A 59 14.37 29.23 36.29
C ASP A 59 14.08 27.99 35.44
N GLU A 60 13.09 27.21 35.84
CA GLU A 60 12.65 26.01 35.08
C GLU A 60 12.12 26.32 33.67
N ASN A 61 11.83 27.59 33.41
CA ASN A 61 11.41 28.09 32.12
C ASN A 61 12.56 28.65 31.25
N ASP A 62 13.77 28.76 31.81
CA ASP A 62 14.95 29.27 31.09
C ASP A 62 15.65 28.15 30.33
N TYR A 63 14.97 27.61 29.32
CA TYR A 63 15.53 26.57 28.45
C TYR A 63 15.27 26.82 26.98
N ILE A 64 16.13 26.25 26.14
CA ILE A 64 15.90 26.07 24.70
C ILE A 64 15.70 24.58 24.40
N THR A 65 14.93 24.27 23.38
CA THR A 65 14.71 22.92 22.92
C THR A 65 15.48 22.67 21.62
N VAL A 66 16.22 21.57 21.57
CA VAL A 66 16.99 21.14 20.41
C VAL A 66 16.61 19.71 20.06
N GLU A 67 16.34 19.44 18.79
CA GLU A 67 16.14 18.09 18.32
C GLU A 67 17.49 17.38 18.13
N GLU A 68 17.64 16.18 18.69
CA GLU A 68 18.79 15.34 18.43
C GLU A 68 18.61 14.73 17.02
N THR A 69 19.56 15.00 16.15
CA THR A 69 19.55 14.48 14.79
C THR A 69 20.80 13.62 14.55
N GLU A 70 20.63 12.53 13.78
CA GLU A 70 21.73 11.70 13.34
C GLU A 70 22.49 12.36 12.18
N ASP A 71 23.75 11.93 12.00
CA ASP A 71 24.53 12.30 10.83
C ASP A 71 23.86 11.74 9.57
N VAL A 72 23.65 12.57 8.56
CA VAL A 72 23.00 12.18 7.30
C VAL A 72 24.02 12.17 6.17
N LEU A 73 24.21 11.02 5.52
CA LEU A 73 24.99 10.92 4.29
C LEU A 73 24.16 11.47 3.14
N LEU A 74 24.65 12.52 2.51
CA LEU A 74 24.02 13.17 1.35
C LEU A 74 24.34 12.41 0.04
N ALA A 75 23.56 12.69 -1.00
CA ALA A 75 23.70 12.05 -2.31
C ALA A 75 25.06 12.35 -3.01
N ASP A 76 25.71 13.44 -2.64
CA ASP A 76 27.03 13.85 -3.13
C ASP A 76 28.20 13.15 -2.40
N GLY A 77 27.90 12.25 -1.45
CA GLY A 77 28.87 11.55 -0.63
C GLY A 77 29.37 12.33 0.58
N THR A 78 28.89 13.54 0.82
CA THR A 78 29.20 14.31 2.03
C THR A 78 28.30 13.91 3.20
N THR A 79 28.79 14.12 4.43
CA THR A 79 28.02 13.87 5.64
C THR A 79 27.58 15.18 6.27
N LYS A 80 26.26 15.41 6.33
CA LYS A 80 25.68 16.48 7.15
C LYS A 80 25.68 16.02 8.61
N LYS A 81 26.44 16.72 9.44
CA LYS A 81 26.49 16.43 10.89
C LYS A 81 25.14 16.67 11.54
N GLY A 82 24.71 15.70 12.34
CA GLY A 82 23.56 15.83 13.21
C GLY A 82 23.90 16.56 14.51
N ASN A 83 22.86 16.98 15.22
CA ASN A 83 22.99 17.53 16.55
C ASN A 83 23.04 16.36 17.56
N LYS A 84 24.21 16.12 18.16
CA LYS A 84 24.38 15.14 19.24
C LYS A 84 24.82 15.89 20.49
N ILE A 85 23.94 15.93 21.48
CA ILE A 85 24.22 16.53 22.79
C ILE A 85 24.05 15.42 23.82
N THR A 86 25.06 15.20 24.62
CA THR A 86 25.03 14.18 25.67
C THR A 86 25.04 14.86 27.04
N SER A 87 24.48 14.18 28.02
CA SER A 87 24.54 14.65 29.42
C SER A 87 25.97 14.77 29.97
N LEU A 88 26.95 14.19 29.27
CA LEU A 88 28.38 14.29 29.57
C LEU A 88 28.96 15.65 29.19
N ASP A 89 28.24 16.44 28.36
CA ASP A 89 28.69 17.80 28.00
C ASP A 89 28.53 18.80 29.16
N VAL A 90 27.80 18.40 30.22
CA VAL A 90 27.67 19.17 31.48
C VAL A 90 28.37 18.39 32.60
N VAL A 91 29.64 18.64 32.81
CA VAL A 91 30.44 17.97 33.82
C VAL A 91 30.64 18.90 35.02
N ASP A 92 30.38 18.40 36.25
CA ASP A 92 30.67 19.04 37.53
C ASP A 92 30.09 20.46 37.74
N GLY A 93 28.90 20.73 37.19
CA GLY A 93 28.25 22.03 37.36
C GLY A 93 28.92 23.18 36.57
N THR A 94 29.87 22.86 35.71
CA THR A 94 30.48 23.82 34.80
C THR A 94 29.63 23.92 33.53
N PRO A 95 29.08 25.10 33.19
CA PRO A 95 28.27 25.23 32.00
C PRO A 95 29.11 25.02 30.72
N PHE A 96 28.58 24.28 29.75
CA PHE A 96 29.19 24.28 28.41
C PHE A 96 28.57 25.37 27.56
N SER A 97 29.33 25.86 26.57
CA SER A 97 28.83 26.91 25.65
C SER A 97 28.11 26.30 24.47
N PHE A 98 26.82 26.57 24.35
CA PHE A 98 26.03 26.21 23.16
C PHE A 98 26.01 27.38 22.17
N ASN A 99 26.29 27.11 20.88
CA ASN A 99 26.44 28.14 19.83
C ASN A 99 27.42 29.26 20.16
N GLY A 100 28.43 28.97 20.97
CA GLY A 100 29.54 29.87 21.31
C GLY A 100 29.25 30.91 22.37
N ASN A 101 27.99 31.16 22.79
CA ASN A 101 27.66 32.26 23.69
C ASN A 101 26.64 31.93 24.80
N LEU A 102 25.96 30.79 24.75
CA LEU A 102 24.94 30.45 25.73
C LEU A 102 25.44 29.40 26.70
N PRO A 103 25.64 29.75 28.02
CA PRO A 103 26.06 28.78 29.00
C PRO A 103 24.91 27.84 29.36
N ILE A 104 25.14 26.53 29.26
CA ILE A 104 24.16 25.48 29.57
C ILE A 104 24.53 24.83 30.88
N TYR A 105 23.63 24.85 31.86
CA TYR A 105 23.82 24.33 33.22
C TYR A 105 23.20 22.93 33.42
N CYS A 106 22.19 22.60 32.63
CA CYS A 106 21.52 21.30 32.70
C CYS A 106 21.03 20.85 31.34
N VAL A 107 21.06 19.54 31.13
CA VAL A 107 20.56 18.91 29.87
C VAL A 107 19.54 17.84 30.25
N GLU A 108 18.33 17.97 29.76
CA GLU A 108 17.30 16.93 29.84
C GLU A 108 17.03 16.34 28.48
N LYS A 109 17.07 15.02 28.39
CA LYS A 109 16.79 14.30 27.15
C LYS A 109 15.46 13.57 27.26
N HIS A 110 14.49 13.98 26.41
CA HIS A 110 13.16 13.39 26.35
C HIS A 110 13.00 12.60 25.06
N LYS A 111 12.63 11.34 25.19
CA LYS A 111 12.26 10.52 24.04
C LYS A 111 10.88 10.94 23.55
N VAL A 112 10.80 11.29 22.27
CA VAL A 112 9.55 11.54 21.55
C VAL A 112 9.25 10.32 20.68
N ASP A 113 8.07 9.75 20.87
CA ASP A 113 7.64 8.61 20.05
C ASP A 113 7.34 9.05 18.63
N GLY A 114 7.90 8.33 17.67
CA GLY A 114 7.62 8.50 16.26
C GLY A 114 6.25 7.95 15.85
N LYS A 115 5.97 7.98 14.55
CA LYS A 115 4.72 7.47 13.97
C LYS A 115 4.89 6.02 13.51
N THR A 116 3.98 5.16 13.96
CA THR A 116 3.95 3.74 13.56
C THR A 116 2.62 3.42 12.92
N ALA A 117 2.65 3.10 11.62
CA ALA A 117 1.48 2.68 10.88
C ALA A 117 1.04 1.24 11.23
N VAL A 118 -0.22 0.95 11.03
CA VAL A 118 -0.83 -0.38 11.23
C VAL A 118 -1.70 -0.74 10.04
N CYS A 119 -1.66 -2.01 9.64
CA CYS A 119 -2.57 -2.55 8.63
C CYS A 119 -3.97 -2.73 9.22
N ASN A 120 -4.96 -2.10 8.61
CA ASN A 120 -6.39 -2.29 8.90
C ASN A 120 -7.10 -2.52 7.56
N LEU A 121 -7.27 -3.78 7.19
CA LEU A 121 -7.53 -4.22 5.82
C LEU A 121 -8.85 -4.97 5.67
N ALA A 122 -9.49 -4.77 4.54
CA ALA A 122 -10.57 -5.60 4.02
C ALA A 122 -10.50 -5.67 2.50
N SER A 123 -11.17 -6.64 1.89
CA SER A 123 -11.19 -6.81 0.43
C SER A 123 -12.57 -7.16 -0.09
N VAL A 124 -13.00 -6.44 -1.12
CA VAL A 124 -14.23 -6.70 -1.85
C VAL A 124 -14.01 -7.81 -2.86
N ASN A 125 -14.90 -8.79 -2.90
CA ASN A 125 -14.85 -9.87 -3.88
C ASN A 125 -15.46 -9.44 -5.21
N LEU A 126 -14.63 -9.19 -6.21
CA LEU A 126 -15.04 -8.72 -7.54
C LEU A 126 -15.90 -9.74 -8.31
N SER A 127 -15.81 -11.03 -8.02
CA SER A 127 -16.69 -12.02 -8.66
C SER A 127 -18.16 -11.89 -8.23
N LYS A 128 -18.44 -11.16 -7.15
CA LYS A 128 -19.77 -10.94 -6.59
C LYS A 128 -20.19 -9.47 -6.58
N ILE A 129 -19.23 -8.56 -6.60
CA ILE A 129 -19.41 -7.12 -6.49
C ILE A 129 -18.73 -6.50 -7.70
N ASN A 130 -19.45 -6.35 -8.79
CA ASN A 130 -18.90 -5.88 -10.07
C ASN A 130 -19.86 -4.98 -10.85
N THR A 131 -21.01 -4.64 -10.30
CA THR A 131 -21.93 -3.63 -10.84
C THR A 131 -21.81 -2.34 -10.03
N LYS A 132 -22.27 -1.23 -10.61
CA LYS A 132 -22.31 0.07 -9.94
C LYS A 132 -23.13 -0.01 -8.65
N GLU A 133 -24.31 -0.63 -8.71
CA GLU A 133 -25.22 -0.79 -7.59
C GLU A 133 -24.61 -1.62 -6.45
N ASP A 134 -23.81 -2.62 -6.79
CA ASP A 134 -23.09 -3.42 -5.81
C ASP A 134 -22.04 -2.59 -5.06
N PHE A 135 -21.26 -1.78 -5.78
CA PHE A 135 -20.29 -0.88 -5.14
C PHE A 135 -20.96 0.16 -4.26
N GLU A 136 -22.04 0.76 -4.73
CA GLU A 136 -22.84 1.74 -3.95
C GLU A 136 -23.42 1.14 -2.67
N ARG A 137 -23.71 -0.16 -2.65
CA ARG A 137 -24.26 -0.88 -1.51
C ARG A 137 -23.18 -1.39 -0.54
N VAL A 138 -22.10 -1.97 -1.04
CA VAL A 138 -21.13 -2.73 -0.23
C VAL A 138 -19.99 -1.86 0.29
N VAL A 139 -19.46 -0.96 -0.55
CA VAL A 139 -18.30 -0.14 -0.17
C VAL A 139 -18.56 0.75 1.05
N PRO A 140 -19.71 1.43 1.19
CA PRO A 140 -20.00 2.23 2.38
C PRO A 140 -20.01 1.41 3.67
N ILE A 141 -20.51 0.17 3.62
CA ILE A 141 -20.51 -0.74 4.77
C ILE A 141 -19.08 -1.12 5.13
N ALA A 142 -18.26 -1.50 4.15
CA ALA A 142 -16.87 -1.88 4.37
C ALA A 142 -16.02 -0.73 4.95
N ILE A 143 -16.17 0.48 4.41
CA ILE A 143 -15.48 1.68 4.94
C ILE A 143 -15.89 1.95 6.39
N ARG A 144 -17.20 1.90 6.70
CA ARG A 144 -17.69 2.08 8.07
C ARG A 144 -17.17 1.00 9.02
N MET A 145 -17.13 -0.25 8.61
CA MET A 145 -16.60 -1.35 9.42
C MET A 145 -15.12 -1.11 9.74
N LEU A 146 -14.31 -0.76 8.74
CA LEU A 146 -12.89 -0.48 8.93
C LEU A 146 -12.65 0.75 9.82
N ASP A 147 -13.44 1.83 9.65
CA ASP A 147 -13.37 3.01 10.52
C ASP A 147 -13.72 2.66 11.98
N ASN A 148 -14.74 1.83 12.20
CA ASN A 148 -15.12 1.38 13.55
C ASN A 148 -14.02 0.53 14.21
N VAL A 149 -13.29 -0.30 13.45
CA VAL A 149 -12.17 -1.10 13.97
C VAL A 149 -11.11 -0.19 14.59
N ILE A 150 -10.84 0.99 14.04
CA ILE A 150 -9.87 1.94 14.61
C ILE A 150 -10.22 2.32 16.05
N ASP A 151 -11.51 2.52 16.33
CA ASP A 151 -11.97 2.92 17.65
C ASP A 151 -12.13 1.75 18.63
N LEU A 152 -12.50 0.56 18.12
CA LEU A 152 -12.81 -0.62 18.93
C LEU A 152 -11.58 -1.49 19.21
N ASN A 153 -10.49 -1.36 18.44
CA ASN A 153 -9.33 -2.21 18.56
C ASN A 153 -8.52 -1.93 19.83
N TYR A 154 -7.91 -2.98 20.38
CA TYR A 154 -6.92 -2.85 21.43
C TYR A 154 -5.55 -2.50 20.85
N TYR A 155 -4.93 -1.45 21.36
CA TYR A 155 -3.60 -1.02 20.95
C TYR A 155 -2.58 -1.29 22.08
N PRO A 156 -1.66 -2.25 21.93
CA PRO A 156 -0.66 -2.55 22.96
C PRO A 156 0.39 -1.44 23.11
N LEU A 157 0.57 -0.60 22.10
CA LEU A 157 1.53 0.50 22.11
C LEU A 157 0.83 1.84 21.90
N LYS A 158 1.10 2.79 22.81
CA LYS A 158 0.51 4.14 22.76
C LYS A 158 0.78 4.85 21.43
N LYS A 159 2.03 4.82 20.92
CA LYS A 159 2.41 5.46 19.66
C LYS A 159 1.64 4.93 18.44
N VAL A 160 1.27 3.65 18.45
CA VAL A 160 0.44 3.04 17.41
C VAL A 160 -0.98 3.57 17.47
N LYS A 161 -1.54 3.62 18.68
CA LYS A 161 -2.87 4.20 18.93
C LYS A 161 -2.93 5.66 18.48
N ASP A 162 -1.98 6.47 18.92
CA ASP A 162 -1.93 7.90 18.60
C ASP A 162 -1.82 8.13 17.08
N THR A 163 -0.97 7.36 16.39
CA THR A 163 -0.83 7.43 14.93
C THR A 163 -2.14 7.07 14.22
N ASN A 164 -2.77 5.95 14.62
CA ASN A 164 -4.00 5.50 13.98
C ASN A 164 -5.19 6.40 14.24
N LEU A 165 -5.36 6.90 15.45
CA LEU A 165 -6.44 7.84 15.77
C LEU A 165 -6.27 9.18 15.04
N LYS A 166 -5.01 9.58 14.78
CA LYS A 166 -4.69 10.85 14.10
C LYS A 166 -4.88 10.76 12.59
N SER A 167 -4.42 9.70 11.96
CA SER A 167 -4.53 9.49 10.51
C SER A 167 -5.81 8.78 10.09
N ARG A 168 -6.45 8.02 10.99
CA ARG A 168 -7.59 7.14 10.73
C ARG A 168 -7.43 6.29 9.49
N SER A 169 -6.25 5.67 9.36
CA SER A 169 -5.84 4.91 8.19
C SER A 169 -6.58 3.58 8.08
N ILE A 170 -7.09 3.31 6.89
CA ILE A 170 -7.67 2.01 6.50
C ILE A 170 -7.11 1.60 5.15
N GLY A 171 -7.33 0.36 4.75
CA GLY A 171 -6.95 -0.17 3.45
C GLY A 171 -8.02 -1.11 2.93
N LEU A 172 -9.03 -0.57 2.25
CA LEU A 172 -9.98 -1.36 1.52
C LEU A 172 -9.40 -1.73 0.16
N GLY A 173 -9.40 -3.00 -0.19
CA GLY A 173 -8.92 -3.52 -1.46
C GLY A 173 -9.94 -4.39 -2.18
N VAL A 174 -9.47 -5.11 -3.17
CA VAL A 174 -10.27 -6.04 -3.98
C VAL A 174 -9.57 -7.39 -4.08
N MET A 175 -10.34 -8.45 -4.34
CA MET A 175 -9.87 -9.81 -4.63
C MET A 175 -10.80 -10.46 -5.65
N GLY A 176 -10.41 -11.62 -6.17
CA GLY A 176 -11.26 -12.38 -7.08
C GLY A 176 -11.24 -11.89 -8.54
N GLU A 177 -10.23 -11.13 -8.94
CA GLU A 177 -10.14 -10.58 -10.30
C GLU A 177 -10.07 -11.67 -11.37
N ALA A 178 -9.24 -12.71 -11.17
CA ALA A 178 -9.14 -13.80 -12.12
C ALA A 178 -10.46 -14.55 -12.32
N GLN A 179 -11.21 -14.79 -11.24
CA GLN A 179 -12.54 -15.40 -11.33
C GLN A 179 -13.51 -14.49 -12.10
N MET A 180 -13.55 -13.21 -11.75
CA MET A 180 -14.40 -12.23 -12.40
C MET A 180 -14.13 -12.16 -13.90
N LEU A 181 -12.86 -12.11 -14.32
CA LEU A 181 -12.47 -12.10 -15.73
C LEU A 181 -12.92 -13.37 -16.44
N ALA A 182 -12.70 -14.54 -15.84
CA ALA A 182 -13.08 -15.82 -16.41
C ALA A 182 -14.61 -15.94 -16.59
N GLU A 183 -15.39 -15.51 -15.62
CA GLU A 183 -16.86 -15.50 -15.68
C GLU A 183 -17.41 -14.54 -16.72
N ASN A 184 -16.71 -13.43 -16.99
CA ASN A 184 -17.06 -12.47 -18.04
C ASN A 184 -16.40 -12.80 -19.40
N LYS A 185 -15.68 -13.92 -19.51
CA LYS A 185 -14.99 -14.35 -20.74
C LYS A 185 -13.96 -13.35 -21.25
N ILE A 186 -13.26 -12.68 -20.32
CA ILE A 186 -12.22 -11.70 -20.61
C ILE A 186 -10.85 -12.34 -20.36
N MET A 187 -9.95 -12.25 -21.33
CA MET A 187 -8.59 -12.77 -21.20
C MET A 187 -7.73 -11.81 -20.41
N PHE A 188 -7.01 -12.31 -19.40
CA PHE A 188 -6.06 -11.51 -18.62
C PHE A 188 -4.96 -10.92 -19.55
N GLY A 189 -4.63 -9.65 -19.37
CA GLY A 189 -3.64 -8.93 -20.18
C GLY A 189 -4.19 -8.40 -21.52
N SER A 190 -5.44 -8.72 -21.89
CA SER A 190 -6.06 -8.16 -23.08
C SER A 190 -6.42 -6.68 -22.91
N ARG A 191 -6.58 -5.97 -24.03
CA ARG A 191 -7.08 -4.58 -24.03
C ARG A 191 -8.45 -4.47 -23.36
N GLU A 192 -9.30 -5.49 -23.51
CA GLU A 192 -10.61 -5.56 -22.88
C GLU A 192 -10.46 -5.66 -21.35
N HIS A 193 -9.51 -6.48 -20.84
CA HIS A 193 -9.19 -6.54 -19.43
C HIS A 193 -8.77 -5.16 -18.88
N PHE A 194 -7.87 -4.46 -19.56
CA PHE A 194 -7.39 -3.15 -19.11
C PHE A 194 -8.50 -2.10 -19.04
N LYS A 195 -9.39 -2.06 -20.02
CA LYS A 195 -10.56 -1.18 -20.01
C LYS A 195 -11.55 -1.54 -18.91
N TRP A 196 -11.74 -2.84 -18.70
CA TRP A 196 -12.73 -3.32 -17.75
C TRP A 196 -12.29 -3.07 -16.31
N ILE A 197 -11.01 -3.40 -15.98
CA ILE A 197 -10.50 -3.14 -14.63
C ILE A 197 -10.39 -1.64 -14.33
N ASP A 198 -10.15 -0.81 -15.32
CA ASP A 198 -10.16 0.65 -15.14
C ASP A 198 -11.54 1.14 -14.67
N LYS A 199 -12.61 0.73 -15.33
CA LYS A 199 -13.99 1.06 -14.95
C LYS A 199 -14.38 0.53 -13.57
N ILE A 200 -14.00 -0.72 -13.27
CA ILE A 200 -14.27 -1.34 -11.97
C ILE A 200 -13.57 -0.58 -10.85
N MET A 201 -12.29 -0.26 -11.05
CA MET A 201 -11.52 0.45 -10.03
C MET A 201 -11.95 1.92 -9.89
N GLU A 202 -12.46 2.54 -10.95
CA GLU A 202 -13.08 3.85 -10.88
C GLU A 202 -14.32 3.84 -9.95
N GLN A 203 -15.24 2.89 -10.18
CA GLN A 203 -16.44 2.75 -9.33
C GLN A 203 -16.07 2.45 -7.88
N PHE A 204 -15.09 1.57 -7.67
CA PHE A 204 -14.55 1.25 -6.36
C PHE A 204 -14.00 2.48 -5.64
N SER A 205 -13.10 3.23 -6.30
CA SER A 205 -12.45 4.41 -5.75
C SER A 205 -13.45 5.53 -5.45
N TYR A 206 -14.35 5.81 -6.40
CA TYR A 206 -15.39 6.81 -6.22
C TYR A 206 -16.24 6.54 -4.99
N ASN A 207 -16.72 5.30 -4.85
CA ASN A 207 -17.55 4.91 -3.71
C ASN A 207 -16.76 4.89 -2.39
N ALA A 208 -15.48 4.53 -2.39
CA ALA A 208 -14.64 4.58 -1.19
C ALA A 208 -14.45 6.02 -0.69
N ILE A 209 -14.08 6.94 -1.57
CA ILE A 209 -13.90 8.37 -1.23
C ILE A 209 -15.23 8.99 -0.78
N LYS A 210 -16.30 8.77 -1.54
CA LYS A 210 -17.65 9.24 -1.19
C LYS A 210 -18.09 8.73 0.18
N SER A 211 -17.88 7.45 0.47
CA SER A 211 -18.29 6.86 1.75
C SER A 211 -17.53 7.44 2.93
N SER A 212 -16.21 7.65 2.78
CA SER A 212 -15.40 8.29 3.82
C SER A 212 -15.77 9.77 4.02
N MET A 213 -16.15 10.47 2.95
CA MET A 213 -16.67 11.84 3.04
C MET A 213 -18.04 11.87 3.77
N GLU A 214 -18.96 10.96 3.47
CA GLU A 214 -20.24 10.87 4.20
C GLU A 214 -20.01 10.52 5.68
N LEU A 215 -19.05 9.65 6.01
CA LEU A 215 -18.66 9.40 7.40
C LEU A 215 -18.06 10.65 8.08
N ALA A 216 -17.36 11.50 7.35
CA ALA A 216 -16.85 12.75 7.91
C ALA A 216 -17.95 13.71 8.31
N LYS A 217 -19.05 13.76 7.55
CA LYS A 217 -20.25 14.54 7.95
C LYS A 217 -20.85 14.02 9.25
N GLU A 218 -20.85 12.72 9.47
CA GLU A 218 -21.43 12.08 10.65
C GLU A 218 -20.51 12.17 11.87
N LYS A 219 -19.19 11.93 11.70
CA LYS A 219 -18.23 11.70 12.78
C LYS A 219 -17.07 12.70 12.84
N GLY A 220 -17.04 13.65 11.92
CA GLY A 220 -15.92 14.57 11.73
C GLY A 220 -14.79 13.99 10.86
N SER A 221 -14.00 14.86 10.25
CA SER A 221 -12.82 14.50 9.48
C SER A 221 -11.72 13.92 10.38
N TYR A 222 -10.76 13.20 9.77
CA TYR A 222 -9.56 12.82 10.52
C TYR A 222 -8.74 14.06 10.93
N PRO A 223 -8.03 14.02 12.09
CA PRO A 223 -7.37 15.20 12.66
C PRO A 223 -6.40 15.92 11.72
N ASP A 224 -5.64 15.19 10.90
CA ASP A 224 -4.65 15.77 9.97
C ASP A 224 -5.25 16.12 8.59
N PHE A 225 -6.56 16.33 8.47
CA PHE A 225 -7.21 16.62 7.18
C PHE A 225 -6.76 17.93 6.55
N SER A 226 -6.68 19.01 7.34
CA SER A 226 -6.31 20.33 6.84
C SER A 226 -4.88 20.35 6.30
N GLY A 227 -4.69 20.83 5.09
CA GLY A 227 -3.40 20.84 4.38
C GLY A 227 -3.10 19.54 3.61
N SER A 228 -3.92 18.51 3.73
CA SER A 228 -3.79 17.27 2.96
C SER A 228 -4.14 17.47 1.47
N LYS A 229 -3.74 16.53 0.62
CA LYS A 229 -4.22 16.52 -0.77
C LYS A 229 -5.73 16.37 -0.86
N TRP A 230 -6.34 15.59 0.05
CA TRP A 230 -7.79 15.49 0.16
C TRP A 230 -8.45 16.84 0.37
N SER A 231 -7.93 17.68 1.27
CA SER A 231 -8.47 19.03 1.54
C SER A 231 -8.32 19.99 0.35
N ASN A 232 -7.38 19.68 -0.56
CA ASN A 232 -7.19 20.40 -1.80
C ASN A 232 -7.98 19.80 -2.98
N GLY A 233 -8.76 18.74 -2.75
CA GLY A 233 -9.51 18.03 -3.78
C GLY A 233 -8.61 17.26 -4.77
N ILE A 234 -7.41 16.88 -4.35
CA ILE A 234 -6.47 16.09 -5.15
C ILE A 234 -6.65 14.63 -4.78
N PHE A 235 -7.01 13.80 -5.76
CA PHE A 235 -7.34 12.40 -5.61
C PHE A 235 -6.28 11.49 -6.24
N PRO A 236 -6.30 10.16 -6.01
CA PRO A 236 -5.29 9.25 -6.55
C PRO A 236 -5.08 9.36 -8.06
N GLN A 237 -6.16 9.45 -8.84
CA GLN A 237 -6.11 9.52 -10.30
C GLN A 237 -5.42 10.80 -10.84
N ASP A 238 -5.30 11.85 -10.05
CA ASP A 238 -4.58 13.08 -10.44
C ASP A 238 -3.05 12.88 -10.49
N HIS A 239 -2.57 11.74 -9.99
CA HIS A 239 -1.17 11.33 -10.02
C HIS A 239 -0.89 10.27 -11.09
N ALA A 240 -1.88 9.94 -11.92
CA ALA A 240 -1.72 8.98 -12.99
C ALA A 240 -0.64 9.41 -13.98
N ASN A 241 0.12 8.43 -14.45
CA ASN A 241 1.11 8.63 -15.51
C ASN A 241 0.40 8.67 -16.87
N GLU A 242 0.86 9.50 -17.80
CA GLU A 242 0.32 9.60 -19.16
C GLU A 242 0.32 8.24 -19.87
N ASP A 243 1.40 7.47 -19.74
CA ASP A 243 1.51 6.12 -20.30
C ASP A 243 0.40 5.18 -19.81
N VAL A 244 -0.11 5.36 -18.57
CA VAL A 244 -1.22 4.58 -18.01
C VAL A 244 -2.55 5.01 -18.58
N LEU A 245 -2.74 6.31 -18.83
CA LEU A 245 -3.95 6.84 -19.46
C LEU A 245 -4.13 6.32 -20.89
N GLU A 246 -3.04 6.13 -21.63
CA GLU A 246 -3.06 5.55 -22.98
C GLU A 246 -3.47 4.07 -23.00
N LEU A 247 -3.23 3.32 -21.90
CA LEU A 247 -3.61 1.91 -21.82
C LEU A 247 -5.13 1.69 -21.79
N THR A 248 -5.89 2.67 -21.34
CA THR A 248 -7.30 2.50 -20.99
C THR A 248 -8.27 3.22 -21.91
N ASP A 249 -7.81 4.02 -22.88
CA ASP A 249 -8.64 4.91 -23.72
C ASP A 249 -9.56 5.81 -22.85
N SER A 250 -9.06 6.24 -21.71
CA SER A 250 -9.87 6.84 -20.64
C SER A 250 -10.32 8.27 -20.96
N ASN A 251 -11.25 8.40 -21.88
CA ASN A 251 -12.24 9.45 -21.77
C ASN A 251 -13.23 8.99 -20.69
N LEU A 252 -13.19 9.62 -19.53
CA LEU A 252 -14.26 9.46 -18.54
C LEU A 252 -15.57 9.70 -19.25
N ASP A 253 -16.55 8.85 -18.98
CA ASP A 253 -17.94 9.14 -19.34
C ASP A 253 -18.32 10.51 -18.77
N ASP A 254 -19.01 11.36 -19.53
CA ASP A 254 -19.38 12.72 -19.10
C ASP A 254 -20.07 12.72 -17.73
N ASP A 255 -20.92 11.72 -17.47
CA ASP A 255 -21.59 11.50 -16.17
C ASP A 255 -20.58 11.27 -15.02
N MET A 256 -19.51 10.50 -15.25
CA MET A 256 -18.48 10.27 -14.22
C MET A 256 -17.61 11.50 -14.01
N HIS A 257 -17.33 12.27 -15.05
CA HIS A 257 -16.57 13.52 -14.93
C HIS A 257 -17.29 14.54 -14.03
N GLU A 258 -18.60 14.72 -14.23
CA GLU A 258 -19.43 15.57 -13.38
C GLU A 258 -19.46 15.09 -11.93
N LYS A 259 -19.67 13.78 -11.72
CA LYS A 259 -19.65 13.16 -10.38
C LYS A 259 -18.34 13.34 -9.64
N TRP A 260 -17.20 13.18 -10.32
CA TRP A 260 -15.89 13.41 -9.72
C TRP A 260 -15.70 14.87 -9.35
N THR A 261 -16.13 15.80 -10.20
CA THR A 261 -16.05 17.24 -9.93
C THR A 261 -16.89 17.60 -8.70
N GLU A 262 -18.11 17.11 -8.62
CA GLU A 262 -18.99 17.32 -7.46
C GLU A 262 -18.40 16.72 -6.17
N LEU A 263 -17.84 15.51 -6.25
CA LEU A 263 -17.22 14.85 -5.10
C LEU A 263 -16.02 15.61 -4.58
N ARG A 264 -15.19 16.20 -5.46
CA ARG A 264 -14.06 17.06 -5.07
C ARG A 264 -14.50 18.24 -4.24
N GLU A 265 -15.53 18.94 -4.68
CA GLU A 265 -16.06 20.10 -3.95
C GLU A 265 -16.68 19.70 -2.60
N LYS A 266 -17.36 18.56 -2.57
CA LYS A 266 -17.90 18.00 -1.31
C LYS A 266 -16.80 17.63 -0.33
N VAL A 267 -15.72 16.97 -0.78
CA VAL A 267 -14.58 16.60 0.08
C VAL A 267 -13.86 17.84 0.60
N LYS A 268 -13.64 18.85 -0.21
CA LYS A 268 -13.08 20.14 0.26
C LYS A 268 -13.92 20.80 1.35
N LYS A 269 -15.22 20.75 1.21
CA LYS A 269 -16.17 21.39 2.12
C LYS A 269 -16.43 20.58 3.39
N ASP A 270 -16.75 19.30 3.22
CA ASP A 270 -17.28 18.44 4.29
C ASP A 270 -16.18 17.57 4.93
N GLY A 271 -15.00 17.49 4.28
CA GLY A 271 -13.86 16.70 4.72
C GLY A 271 -13.94 15.23 4.32
N ILE A 272 -13.00 14.45 4.83
CA ILE A 272 -12.95 12.99 4.68
C ILE A 272 -12.58 12.35 6.02
N ARG A 273 -13.20 11.20 6.35
CA ARG A 273 -13.03 10.54 7.65
C ARG A 273 -11.68 9.85 7.82
N ASN A 274 -11.11 9.32 6.74
CA ASN A 274 -9.93 8.47 6.76
C ASN A 274 -8.81 9.13 5.95
N GLY A 275 -7.62 9.28 6.52
CA GLY A 275 -6.47 9.90 5.86
C GLY A 275 -5.83 9.01 4.79
N TYR A 276 -6.02 7.69 4.89
CA TYR A 276 -5.69 6.68 3.88
C TYR A 276 -6.84 5.71 3.75
N LEU A 277 -7.20 5.31 2.53
CA LEU A 277 -8.44 4.60 2.24
C LEU A 277 -8.25 3.24 1.60
N MET A 278 -7.45 3.14 0.54
CA MET A 278 -7.46 2.00 -0.38
C MET A 278 -6.08 1.36 -0.50
N ALA A 279 -6.03 0.05 -0.27
CA ALA A 279 -4.84 -0.79 -0.44
C ALA A 279 -5.26 -2.21 -0.86
N ILE A 280 -4.52 -2.83 -1.78
CA ILE A 280 -4.85 -4.17 -2.27
C ILE A 280 -3.89 -5.18 -1.66
N ALA A 281 -4.41 -5.96 -0.72
CA ALA A 281 -3.69 -7.02 -0.01
C ALA A 281 -3.63 -8.34 -0.80
N PRO A 282 -2.74 -9.29 -0.44
CA PRO A 282 -2.61 -10.57 -1.14
C PRO A 282 -3.84 -11.48 -1.01
N THR A 283 -4.60 -11.37 0.06
CA THR A 283 -5.85 -12.10 0.34
C THR A 283 -5.79 -13.64 0.28
N SER A 284 -4.61 -14.23 0.46
CA SER A 284 -4.36 -15.66 0.27
C SER A 284 -5.33 -16.56 1.06
N SER A 285 -5.55 -16.26 2.35
CA SER A 285 -6.43 -17.06 3.21
C SER A 285 -7.90 -16.67 3.08
N ILE A 286 -8.22 -15.37 3.05
CA ILE A 286 -9.62 -14.92 3.02
C ILE A 286 -10.30 -15.21 1.69
N SER A 287 -9.57 -15.29 0.59
CA SER A 287 -10.13 -15.68 -0.71
C SER A 287 -10.62 -17.13 -0.71
N ILE A 288 -9.86 -18.04 -0.09
CA ILE A 288 -10.27 -19.44 0.09
C ILE A 288 -11.52 -19.52 0.96
N LEU A 289 -11.54 -18.77 2.07
CA LEU A 289 -12.67 -18.76 3.00
C LEU A 289 -13.99 -18.35 2.31
N VAL A 290 -13.94 -17.41 1.39
CA VAL A 290 -15.14 -16.92 0.68
C VAL A 290 -15.33 -17.56 -0.70
N GLY A 291 -14.48 -18.50 -1.10
CA GLY A 291 -14.60 -19.28 -2.34
C GLY A 291 -14.35 -18.45 -3.61
N THR A 292 -13.30 -17.61 -3.61
CA THR A 292 -12.89 -16.85 -4.79
C THR A 292 -11.39 -16.96 -5.07
N THR A 293 -10.91 -16.42 -6.18
CA THR A 293 -9.47 -16.34 -6.47
C THR A 293 -8.80 -15.26 -5.64
N GLN A 294 -7.55 -15.50 -5.27
CA GLN A 294 -6.79 -14.53 -4.47
C GLN A 294 -6.43 -13.27 -5.27
N ALA A 295 -6.37 -12.16 -4.57
CA ALA A 295 -5.86 -10.87 -5.05
C ALA A 295 -6.36 -10.45 -6.45
N ILE A 296 -5.43 -9.96 -7.24
CA ILE A 296 -5.58 -9.28 -8.53
C ILE A 296 -4.75 -9.98 -9.64
N GLU A 297 -4.37 -11.22 -9.37
CA GLU A 297 -3.40 -11.97 -10.18
C GLU A 297 -4.09 -13.07 -10.98
N PRO A 298 -3.48 -13.51 -12.10
CA PRO A 298 -3.84 -14.77 -12.71
C PRO A 298 -3.66 -15.93 -11.71
N VAL A 299 -4.34 -17.02 -11.94
CA VAL A 299 -4.23 -18.19 -11.06
C VAL A 299 -2.90 -18.89 -11.24
N TYR A 300 -2.37 -19.51 -10.19
CA TYR A 300 -1.15 -20.33 -10.31
C TYR A 300 -1.42 -21.61 -11.11
N LYS A 301 -2.49 -22.29 -10.73
CA LYS A 301 -2.99 -23.51 -11.36
C LYS A 301 -4.52 -23.51 -11.35
N LYS A 302 -5.13 -24.27 -12.26
CA LYS A 302 -6.60 -24.45 -12.31
C LYS A 302 -7.08 -25.48 -11.28
N LYS A 303 -6.19 -26.42 -10.92
CA LYS A 303 -6.40 -27.47 -9.92
C LYS A 303 -5.10 -27.69 -9.17
N TRP A 304 -5.17 -27.84 -7.84
CA TRP A 304 -4.03 -28.16 -6.98
C TRP A 304 -4.49 -28.89 -5.72
N PHE A 305 -3.54 -29.32 -4.93
CA PHE A 305 -3.81 -29.88 -3.62
C PHE A 305 -3.26 -28.94 -2.55
N GLU A 306 -4.04 -28.71 -1.51
CA GLU A 306 -3.60 -28.02 -0.30
C GLU A 306 -3.46 -29.02 0.84
N GLU A 307 -2.34 -29.02 1.52
CA GLU A 307 -2.10 -29.80 2.71
C GLU A 307 -2.40 -28.92 3.94
N ASN A 308 -3.28 -29.40 4.79
CA ASN A 308 -3.59 -28.77 6.08
C ASN A 308 -3.65 -29.84 7.17
N LEU A 309 -3.98 -29.45 8.42
CA LEU A 309 -4.10 -30.37 9.55
C LEU A 309 -5.11 -31.51 9.34
N SER A 310 -6.06 -31.36 8.42
CA SER A 310 -7.07 -32.35 8.08
C SER A 310 -6.63 -33.27 6.92
N GLY A 311 -5.48 -33.03 6.30
CA GLY A 311 -4.94 -33.80 5.18
C GLY A 311 -4.85 -33.02 3.88
N LEU A 312 -4.72 -33.75 2.77
CA LEU A 312 -4.57 -33.21 1.43
C LEU A 312 -5.95 -32.94 0.81
N ILE A 313 -6.24 -31.68 0.55
CA ILE A 313 -7.54 -31.25 0.00
C ILE A 313 -7.38 -30.83 -1.46
N PRO A 314 -8.14 -31.44 -2.40
CA PRO A 314 -8.15 -30.99 -3.77
C PRO A 314 -8.87 -29.63 -3.88
N VAL A 315 -8.22 -28.65 -4.46
CA VAL A 315 -8.77 -27.32 -4.72
C VAL A 315 -8.84 -27.08 -6.23
N VAL A 316 -9.93 -26.48 -6.64
CA VAL A 316 -10.20 -26.12 -8.04
C VAL A 316 -10.59 -24.64 -8.07
N VAL A 317 -10.15 -23.90 -9.08
CA VAL A 317 -10.58 -22.50 -9.25
C VAL A 317 -12.11 -22.43 -9.31
N PRO A 318 -12.71 -21.39 -8.71
CA PRO A 318 -14.17 -21.27 -8.64
C PRO A 318 -14.81 -21.26 -10.03
N ASN A 319 -15.97 -21.90 -10.16
CA ASN A 319 -16.77 -21.94 -11.40
C ASN A 319 -15.99 -22.43 -12.65
N LEU A 320 -15.02 -23.34 -12.47
CA LEU A 320 -14.30 -23.95 -13.57
C LEU A 320 -15.26 -24.81 -14.41
N SER A 321 -15.42 -24.46 -15.67
CA SER A 321 -16.28 -25.11 -16.65
C SER A 321 -15.61 -25.11 -18.03
N THR A 322 -16.20 -25.76 -19.00
CA THR A 322 -15.74 -25.71 -20.38
C THR A 322 -15.75 -24.29 -20.96
N GLU A 323 -16.65 -23.43 -20.48
CA GLU A 323 -16.77 -22.05 -20.93
C GLU A 323 -15.72 -21.13 -20.29
N THR A 324 -15.38 -21.34 -19.01
CA THR A 324 -14.45 -20.48 -18.26
C THR A 324 -13.01 -20.97 -18.31
N TYR A 325 -12.78 -22.24 -18.67
CA TYR A 325 -11.48 -22.90 -18.62
C TYR A 325 -10.36 -22.13 -19.32
N GLN A 326 -10.61 -21.60 -20.51
CA GLN A 326 -9.59 -20.88 -21.29
C GLN A 326 -9.23 -19.52 -20.71
N TYR A 327 -10.12 -18.90 -19.94
CA TYR A 327 -9.94 -17.58 -19.36
C TYR A 327 -9.20 -17.62 -18.01
N TYR A 328 -9.13 -18.78 -17.36
CA TYR A 328 -8.21 -19.01 -16.24
C TYR A 328 -6.81 -19.29 -16.76
N VAL A 329 -6.06 -18.22 -16.98
CA VAL A 329 -4.66 -18.32 -17.43
C VAL A 329 -3.72 -18.49 -16.25
N SER A 330 -2.64 -19.27 -16.45
CA SER A 330 -1.60 -19.39 -15.42
C SER A 330 -0.79 -18.10 -15.32
N ALA A 331 -0.50 -17.69 -14.09
CA ALA A 331 0.36 -16.54 -13.81
C ALA A 331 1.76 -16.66 -14.44
N TYR A 332 2.25 -17.87 -14.63
CA TYR A 332 3.53 -18.15 -15.27
C TYR A 332 3.49 -18.08 -16.82
N ASP A 333 2.30 -18.16 -17.39
CA ASP A 333 2.11 -18.18 -18.86
C ASP A 333 1.69 -16.81 -19.40
N VAL A 334 1.35 -15.86 -18.52
CA VAL A 334 1.01 -14.47 -18.87
C VAL A 334 2.29 -13.63 -19.03
N ASP A 335 2.29 -12.71 -19.97
CA ASP A 335 3.36 -11.72 -20.04
C ASP A 335 3.38 -10.87 -18.75
N GLN A 336 4.50 -10.92 -18.03
CA GLN A 336 4.66 -10.18 -16.78
C GLN A 336 4.56 -8.67 -16.93
N LEU A 337 4.80 -8.15 -18.14
CA LEU A 337 4.56 -6.73 -18.43
C LEU A 337 3.06 -6.40 -18.39
N ASP A 338 2.18 -7.35 -18.73
CA ASP A 338 0.73 -7.15 -18.64
C ASP A 338 0.23 -7.18 -17.19
N ILE A 339 0.88 -7.97 -16.31
CA ILE A 339 0.65 -7.89 -14.87
C ILE A 339 1.00 -6.49 -14.36
N ILE A 340 2.15 -5.95 -14.76
CA ILE A 340 2.58 -4.60 -14.38
C ILE A 340 1.66 -3.51 -14.95
N ARG A 341 1.19 -3.64 -16.19
CA ARG A 341 0.22 -2.70 -16.81
C ARG A 341 -1.11 -2.71 -16.05
N ALA A 342 -1.65 -3.89 -15.78
CA ALA A 342 -2.87 -4.03 -14.97
C ALA A 342 -2.69 -3.46 -13.56
N ALA A 343 -1.53 -3.69 -12.94
CA ALA A 343 -1.19 -3.09 -11.64
C ALA A 343 -1.15 -1.56 -11.72
N ALA A 344 -0.57 -0.98 -12.76
CA ALA A 344 -0.51 0.47 -12.93
C ALA A 344 -1.91 1.10 -13.13
N ILE A 345 -2.79 0.42 -13.86
CA ILE A 345 -4.19 0.85 -14.02
C ILE A 345 -4.91 0.87 -12.66
N ARG A 346 -4.74 -0.16 -11.82
CA ARG A 346 -5.33 -0.16 -10.47
C ARG A 346 -4.68 0.90 -9.57
N GLN A 347 -3.37 1.09 -9.67
CA GLN A 347 -2.62 2.08 -8.88
C GLN A 347 -3.11 3.51 -9.13
N LYS A 348 -3.60 3.82 -10.32
CA LYS A 348 -4.24 5.10 -10.65
C LYS A 348 -5.39 5.44 -9.70
N TRP A 349 -6.14 4.44 -9.25
CA TRP A 349 -7.36 4.60 -8.48
C TRP A 349 -7.21 4.47 -6.97
N ILE A 350 -6.06 4.06 -6.47
CA ILE A 350 -5.83 3.82 -5.03
C ILE A 350 -4.74 4.73 -4.46
N ASP A 351 -4.95 5.19 -3.24
CA ASP A 351 -4.03 6.10 -2.55
C ASP A 351 -2.83 5.41 -1.89
N GLN A 352 -2.94 4.15 -1.51
CA GLN A 352 -1.82 3.34 -1.04
C GLN A 352 -1.28 2.43 -2.14
N GLY A 353 -0.83 1.23 -1.84
CA GLY A 353 -0.23 0.32 -2.80
C GLY A 353 -1.03 -0.95 -3.02
N GLN A 354 -0.41 -1.87 -3.72
CA GLN A 354 -0.95 -3.19 -4.03
C GLN A 354 0.15 -4.25 -3.98
N SER A 355 -0.18 -5.43 -3.44
CA SER A 355 0.74 -6.57 -3.37
C SER A 355 0.80 -7.26 -4.72
N THR A 356 1.71 -6.81 -5.59
CA THR A 356 1.84 -7.33 -6.96
C THR A 356 3.00 -8.31 -7.04
N ASN A 357 2.70 -9.60 -7.21
CA ASN A 357 3.70 -10.63 -7.46
C ASN A 357 4.17 -10.62 -8.93
N ILE A 358 5.40 -11.05 -9.13
CA ILE A 358 5.99 -11.30 -10.44
C ILE A 358 6.27 -12.80 -10.56
N PHE A 359 5.98 -13.39 -11.71
CA PHE A 359 6.11 -14.81 -11.94
C PHE A 359 7.10 -15.07 -13.04
N ILE A 360 8.10 -15.89 -12.80
CA ILE A 360 9.12 -16.20 -13.80
C ILE A 360 9.32 -17.70 -13.96
N ASN A 361 9.66 -18.10 -15.18
CA ASN A 361 10.31 -19.37 -15.42
C ASN A 361 11.82 -19.10 -15.54
N PRO A 362 12.65 -19.57 -14.58
CA PRO A 362 14.10 -19.31 -14.59
C PRO A 362 14.82 -19.80 -15.84
N GLU A 363 14.26 -20.81 -16.51
CA GLU A 363 14.87 -21.39 -17.72
C GLU A 363 14.79 -20.46 -18.95
N VAL A 364 13.78 -19.58 -18.99
CA VAL A 364 13.51 -18.72 -20.16
C VAL A 364 13.55 -17.23 -19.85
N THR A 365 13.50 -16.84 -18.56
CA THR A 365 13.51 -15.43 -18.17
C THR A 365 14.92 -14.91 -18.03
N SER A 366 15.36 -14.08 -18.99
CA SER A 366 16.68 -13.44 -18.92
C SER A 366 16.74 -12.35 -17.83
N GLY A 367 17.95 -12.07 -17.32
CA GLY A 367 18.18 -10.95 -16.40
C GLY A 367 17.77 -9.59 -17.00
N LYS A 368 17.88 -9.41 -18.32
CA LYS A 368 17.40 -8.22 -19.02
C LYS A 368 15.87 -8.12 -18.93
N ARG A 369 15.16 -9.21 -19.19
CA ARG A 369 13.69 -9.24 -19.10
C ARG A 369 13.23 -8.92 -17.69
N LEU A 370 13.90 -9.47 -16.68
CA LEU A 370 13.60 -9.17 -15.27
C LEU A 370 13.81 -7.68 -14.96
N ASN A 371 14.91 -7.10 -15.43
CA ASN A 371 15.14 -5.65 -15.29
C ASN A 371 14.04 -4.82 -15.96
N ASP A 372 13.60 -5.20 -17.17
CA ASP A 372 12.58 -4.48 -17.92
C ASP A 372 11.22 -4.49 -17.17
N ILE A 373 10.87 -5.60 -16.50
CA ILE A 373 9.66 -5.72 -15.68
C ILE A 373 9.70 -4.70 -14.54
N TYR A 374 10.78 -4.67 -13.74
CA TYR A 374 10.87 -3.75 -12.60
C TYR A 374 11.00 -2.30 -13.02
N MET A 375 11.72 -2.02 -14.10
CA MET A 375 11.81 -0.65 -14.65
C MET A 375 10.46 -0.17 -15.17
N MET A 376 9.67 -1.04 -15.80
CA MET A 376 8.32 -0.71 -16.23
C MET A 376 7.42 -0.45 -15.01
N ALA A 377 7.49 -1.27 -13.96
CA ALA A 377 6.72 -1.04 -12.75
C ALA A 377 6.96 0.38 -12.18
N TRP A 378 8.23 0.78 -12.08
CA TRP A 378 8.59 2.13 -11.65
C TRP A 378 8.10 3.21 -12.61
N ARG A 379 8.32 3.05 -13.91
CA ARG A 379 7.93 4.04 -14.95
C ARG A 379 6.43 4.27 -14.99
N LEU A 380 5.63 3.22 -14.88
CA LEU A 380 4.17 3.31 -14.89
C LEU A 380 3.57 3.79 -13.57
N GLY A 381 4.39 4.11 -12.55
CA GLY A 381 3.92 4.69 -11.30
C GLY A 381 3.36 3.68 -10.30
N ASN A 382 3.69 2.40 -10.42
CA ASN A 382 3.44 1.45 -9.33
C ASN A 382 4.27 1.86 -8.11
N LYS A 383 3.73 1.67 -6.90
CA LYS A 383 4.43 2.03 -5.65
C LYS A 383 5.34 0.93 -5.14
N SER A 384 5.08 -0.32 -5.56
CA SER A 384 5.82 -1.51 -5.11
C SER A 384 5.67 -2.69 -6.05
N THR A 385 6.53 -3.68 -5.83
CA THR A 385 6.35 -5.07 -6.23
C THR A 385 6.53 -5.95 -5.01
N TYR A 386 5.91 -7.14 -5.00
CA TYR A 386 5.93 -8.08 -3.90
C TYR A 386 6.86 -9.26 -4.20
N TYR A 387 6.46 -10.50 -4.08
CA TYR A 387 7.33 -11.66 -4.36
C TYR A 387 7.69 -11.79 -5.84
N LEU A 388 8.93 -12.20 -6.08
CA LEU A 388 9.31 -12.84 -7.32
C LEU A 388 9.14 -14.35 -7.14
N ARG A 389 8.15 -14.93 -7.82
CA ARG A 389 7.84 -16.35 -7.74
C ARG A 389 8.43 -17.06 -8.96
N SER A 390 9.27 -18.04 -8.72
CA SER A 390 9.83 -18.89 -9.77
C SER A 390 9.03 -20.17 -9.93
N ARG A 391 8.84 -20.59 -11.19
CA ARG A 391 8.30 -21.93 -11.48
C ARG A 391 9.31 -22.97 -11.01
N SER A 392 8.88 -23.91 -10.18
CA SER A 392 9.70 -25.06 -9.81
C SER A 392 9.96 -25.91 -11.05
N PRO A 393 11.20 -26.45 -11.26
CA PRO A 393 11.42 -27.42 -12.31
C PRO A 393 10.42 -28.58 -12.14
N GLU A 394 9.64 -28.87 -13.17
CA GLU A 394 8.73 -30.01 -13.14
C GLU A 394 9.53 -31.28 -12.88
N ASN A 395 9.38 -31.86 -11.71
CA ASN A 395 9.70 -33.28 -11.56
C ASN A 395 8.76 -34.01 -12.51
N LYS A 396 9.33 -34.75 -13.47
CA LYS A 396 8.65 -35.50 -14.55
C LYS A 396 7.73 -36.64 -14.06
N THR A 397 7.34 -36.62 -12.81
CA THR A 397 6.34 -37.53 -12.24
C THR A 397 5.07 -36.73 -12.01
N ASP A 398 4.02 -37.06 -12.73
CA ASP A 398 2.64 -36.54 -12.64
C ASP A 398 2.00 -36.75 -11.27
N VAL A 399 2.78 -36.81 -10.21
CA VAL A 399 2.33 -36.97 -8.85
C VAL A 399 2.84 -35.80 -8.03
N GLU A 400 1.90 -34.91 -7.67
CA GLU A 400 2.01 -34.04 -6.52
C GLU A 400 3.04 -32.89 -6.62
N ASP A 401 2.65 -31.86 -7.29
CA ASP A 401 3.18 -30.54 -7.00
C ASP A 401 2.62 -30.10 -5.62
N ARG A 402 3.31 -30.53 -4.58
CA ARG A 402 3.01 -30.08 -3.22
C ARG A 402 3.13 -28.59 -3.20
N SER A 403 2.06 -27.94 -2.82
CA SER A 403 1.86 -26.51 -2.69
C SER A 403 3.13 -25.79 -2.27
N MET A 404 3.42 -24.70 -2.94
CA MET A 404 4.35 -23.72 -2.37
C MET A 404 3.67 -23.15 -1.12
N GLU A 405 3.94 -23.72 0.04
CA GLU A 405 3.64 -23.11 1.31
C GLU A 405 4.27 -21.72 1.34
N CYS A 406 3.44 -20.74 1.53
CA CYS A 406 3.90 -19.44 1.97
C CYS A 406 4.34 -19.58 3.43
N SER A 407 5.56 -20.07 3.65
CA SER A 407 6.14 -20.24 4.99
C SER A 407 6.43 -18.91 5.72
N GLY A 408 5.89 -17.80 5.23
CA GLY A 408 6.09 -16.47 5.78
C GLY A 408 4.83 -15.73 6.20
N CYS A 409 3.64 -16.33 6.08
CA CYS A 409 2.37 -15.69 6.47
C CYS A 409 1.77 -16.45 7.65
N GLN A 410 2.40 -16.37 8.83
CA GLN A 410 1.76 -16.59 10.13
C GLN A 410 1.63 -15.27 10.88
#